data_4040b32e63091b2d763fc99c6ec282db
#
_entry.id   4040b32e63091b2d763fc99c6ec282db
#
_cell.length_a   1.000
_cell.length_b   1.000
_cell.length_c   1.000
_cell.angle_alpha   90.00
_cell.angle_beta   90.00
_cell.angle_gamma   90.00
#
_symmetry.space_group_name_H-M   'P 1'
#
loop_
_entity.id
_entity.type
_entity.pdbx_description
1 polymer ?
#
loop_
_entity_poly.entity_id
_entity_poly.type
_entity_poly.pdbx_seq_one_letter_code
_entity_poly.pdbx_strand_id
1 'polypeptide(L)'
;MKKIIFADFMEYDDQSNKLGNYHYAKLFSQNGYEVLWMSCPWNILMYIKDKEVYLKRKALSKLTTHKLDKNIYGFAPHARRLYGNHLFCKNANIVLNFEKYITPNIKKSLSKIGFDKVDILWISNPKQYWISNVAEYKKMITRLPDDYSEIGGFPTSINIIEKKLLRKSNVVFGISKNLIDKKKNIREDIVYLPNGAELNNFIRDEYNQPKEFKNNNKRCVYVGAIGHWFDVNLIKYCADKLKNIDFYIIGPVKKDLSILDNSKNIHILGKRNYKDIPDYLYYSDVGLIPFEVNELTDSVSPIKLYEYMSVGLNVVSTNFKEMKYVNSPAYIAKGYEQFCNYIEQAIKNKNTERNISFAKKNTWEKRYNLINKIILR
;
A
#
# COMPACT_ATOMS: atom_id res chain seq x y z
N MET A 1 -25.46 -12.57 -8.08
CA MET A 1 -24.56 -11.48 -7.61
C MET A 1 -23.30 -11.56 -8.42
N LYS A 2 -22.68 -10.40 -8.80
CA LYS A 2 -21.38 -10.38 -9.48
C LYS A 2 -20.28 -10.83 -8.53
N LYS A 3 -19.26 -11.52 -9.04
CA LYS A 3 -18.17 -12.07 -8.24
C LYS A 3 -16.82 -11.53 -8.68
N ILE A 4 -15.94 -11.30 -7.70
CA ILE A 4 -14.57 -10.85 -7.95
C ILE A 4 -13.59 -11.59 -7.05
N ILE A 5 -12.45 -12.02 -7.60
CA ILE A 5 -11.29 -12.48 -6.84
C ILE A 5 -10.26 -11.35 -6.77
N PHE A 6 -9.86 -10.96 -5.57
CA PHE A 6 -8.68 -10.12 -5.31
C PHE A 6 -7.49 -11.00 -4.92
N ALA A 7 -6.45 -11.01 -5.73
CA ALA A 7 -5.20 -11.71 -5.46
C ALA A 7 -4.13 -10.71 -5.02
N ASP A 8 -3.80 -10.72 -3.72
CA ASP A 8 -2.85 -9.79 -3.10
C ASP A 8 -1.84 -10.53 -2.21
N PHE A 9 -0.72 -9.87 -1.91
CA PHE A 9 0.27 -10.37 -0.96
C PHE A 9 -0.04 -9.99 0.49
N MET A 10 -0.82 -8.92 0.71
CA MET A 10 -1.27 -8.48 2.03
C MET A 10 -2.51 -9.25 2.48
N GLU A 11 -2.63 -9.44 3.78
CA GLU A 11 -3.86 -9.98 4.36
C GLU A 11 -4.93 -8.88 4.47
N TYR A 12 -6.19 -9.22 4.23
CA TYR A 12 -7.31 -8.27 4.27
C TYR A 12 -7.47 -7.59 5.65
N ASP A 13 -7.25 -8.37 6.71
CA ASP A 13 -7.41 -7.95 8.10
C ASP A 13 -6.16 -7.33 8.73
N ASP A 14 -5.14 -6.98 7.93
CA ASP A 14 -3.96 -6.29 8.45
C ASP A 14 -4.36 -4.95 9.08
N GLN A 15 -4.18 -4.84 10.40
CA GLN A 15 -4.54 -3.66 11.18
C GLN A 15 -3.53 -2.53 11.04
N SER A 16 -2.35 -2.78 10.44
CA SER A 16 -1.28 -1.80 10.38
C SER A 16 -1.25 -1.00 9.08
N ASN A 17 -1.81 -1.55 8.01
CA ASN A 17 -1.78 -0.94 6.68
C ASN A 17 -3.04 -1.25 5.89
N LYS A 18 -3.82 -0.23 5.57
CA LYS A 18 -4.95 -0.33 4.65
C LYS A 18 -4.52 0.22 3.29
N LEU A 19 -4.04 -0.68 2.40
CA LEU A 19 -3.57 -0.32 1.07
C LEU A 19 -4.71 -0.32 0.04
N GLY A 20 -4.44 0.18 -1.16
CA GLY A 20 -5.44 0.41 -2.19
C GLY A 20 -6.38 -0.76 -2.49
N ASN A 21 -5.87 -2.00 -2.51
CA ASN A 21 -6.72 -3.17 -2.79
C ASN A 21 -7.74 -3.46 -1.68
N TYR A 22 -7.40 -3.17 -0.41
CA TYR A 22 -8.36 -3.24 0.70
C TYR A 22 -9.56 -2.31 0.44
N HIS A 23 -9.29 -1.05 0.08
CA HIS A 23 -10.33 -0.06 -0.19
C HIS A 23 -11.17 -0.47 -1.40
N TYR A 24 -10.55 -0.94 -2.48
CA TYR A 24 -11.27 -1.40 -3.66
C TYR A 24 -12.13 -2.64 -3.37
N ALA A 25 -11.62 -3.63 -2.65
CA ALA A 25 -12.40 -4.81 -2.25
C ALA A 25 -13.65 -4.40 -1.47
N LYS A 26 -13.52 -3.46 -0.52
CA LYS A 26 -14.63 -2.91 0.26
C LYS A 26 -15.63 -2.17 -0.62
N LEU A 27 -15.18 -1.34 -1.55
CA LEU A 27 -16.04 -0.60 -2.47
C LEU A 27 -16.74 -1.52 -3.45
N PHE A 28 -16.10 -2.55 -3.99
CA PHE A 28 -16.77 -3.57 -4.80
C PHE A 28 -17.85 -4.30 -4.01
N SER A 29 -17.57 -4.70 -2.76
CA SER A 29 -18.53 -5.32 -1.86
C SER A 29 -19.76 -4.42 -1.61
N GLN A 30 -19.54 -3.15 -1.34
CA GLN A 30 -20.61 -2.16 -1.13
C GLN A 30 -21.46 -1.94 -2.39
N ASN A 31 -20.90 -2.17 -3.58
CA ASN A 31 -21.57 -2.06 -4.87
C ASN A 31 -22.09 -3.40 -5.43
N GLY A 32 -22.38 -4.36 -4.55
CA GLY A 32 -23.12 -5.58 -4.89
C GLY A 32 -22.27 -6.72 -5.44
N TYR A 33 -20.95 -6.71 -5.24
CA TYR A 33 -20.08 -7.85 -5.55
C TYR A 33 -19.91 -8.76 -4.34
N GLU A 34 -19.85 -10.06 -4.57
CA GLU A 34 -19.19 -11.01 -3.67
C GLU A 34 -17.70 -10.99 -3.97
N VAL A 35 -16.90 -10.76 -2.93
CA VAL A 35 -15.45 -10.60 -3.02
C VAL A 35 -14.76 -11.79 -2.38
N LEU A 36 -13.87 -12.47 -3.10
CA LEU A 36 -12.92 -13.40 -2.52
C LEU A 36 -11.55 -12.73 -2.41
N TRP A 37 -11.09 -12.52 -1.19
CA TRP A 37 -9.71 -12.13 -0.93
C TRP A 37 -8.83 -13.36 -0.89
N MET A 38 -8.03 -13.56 -1.94
CA MET A 38 -7.12 -14.69 -2.05
C MET A 38 -5.73 -14.30 -1.60
N SER A 39 -5.37 -14.73 -0.39
CA SER A 39 -4.03 -14.60 0.16
C SER A 39 -3.00 -15.45 -0.60
N CYS A 40 -1.72 -15.14 -0.42
CA CYS A 40 -0.65 -15.98 -0.96
C CYS A 40 -0.69 -17.40 -0.38
N PRO A 41 -0.25 -18.41 -1.16
CA PRO A 41 -0.12 -19.78 -0.65
C PRO A 41 0.75 -19.88 0.60
N TRP A 42 0.41 -20.80 1.50
CA TRP A 42 1.15 -21.08 2.72
C TRP A 42 1.63 -22.53 2.79
N ASN A 43 2.65 -22.80 3.59
CA ASN A 43 3.10 -24.14 3.96
C ASN A 43 3.64 -24.15 5.40
N ILE A 44 3.98 -25.35 5.90
CA ILE A 44 4.42 -25.52 7.29
C ILE A 44 5.69 -24.73 7.64
N LEU A 45 6.62 -24.54 6.69
CA LEU A 45 7.87 -23.83 6.93
C LEU A 45 7.66 -22.33 7.16
N MET A 46 6.50 -21.78 6.78
CA MET A 46 6.13 -20.41 7.10
C MET A 46 6.00 -20.19 8.62
N TYR A 47 5.65 -21.22 9.39
CA TYR A 47 5.57 -21.14 10.84
C TYR A 47 6.87 -20.65 11.50
N ILE A 48 8.02 -21.06 10.94
CA ILE A 48 9.34 -20.65 11.45
C ILE A 48 9.62 -19.19 11.13
N LYS A 49 9.18 -18.71 9.96
CA LYS A 49 9.47 -17.36 9.48
C LYS A 49 8.51 -16.32 10.04
N ASP A 50 7.22 -16.64 10.10
CA ASP A 50 6.15 -15.74 10.53
C ASP A 50 4.96 -16.57 11.04
N LYS A 51 4.96 -16.82 12.33
CA LYS A 51 3.95 -17.64 13.01
C LYS A 51 2.55 -17.03 12.90
N GLU A 52 2.43 -15.71 12.99
CA GLU A 52 1.13 -15.03 12.94
C GLU A 52 0.48 -15.17 11.57
N VAL A 53 1.21 -14.86 10.50
CA VAL A 53 0.73 -15.02 9.11
C VAL A 53 0.46 -16.48 8.80
N TYR A 54 1.29 -17.42 9.29
CA TYR A 54 1.03 -18.87 9.14
C TYR A 54 -0.32 -19.26 9.73
N LEU A 55 -0.60 -18.89 10.99
CA LEU A 55 -1.86 -19.25 11.68
C LEU A 55 -3.08 -18.67 10.97
N LYS A 56 -3.00 -17.41 10.53
CA LYS A 56 -4.06 -16.75 9.74
C LYS A 56 -4.34 -17.53 8.45
N ARG A 57 -3.33 -17.77 7.63
CA ARG A 57 -3.51 -18.46 6.34
C ARG A 57 -3.97 -19.91 6.52
N LYS A 58 -3.47 -20.59 7.53
CA LYS A 58 -3.93 -21.94 7.87
C LYS A 58 -5.43 -21.95 8.25
N ALA A 59 -5.90 -20.97 9.00
CA ALA A 59 -7.33 -20.82 9.31
C ALA A 59 -8.15 -20.60 8.03
N LEU A 60 -7.69 -19.71 7.13
CA LEU A 60 -8.35 -19.40 5.86
C LEU A 60 -8.27 -20.55 4.82
N SER A 61 -7.48 -21.60 5.05
CA SER A 61 -7.35 -22.72 4.11
C SER A 61 -8.47 -23.74 4.16
N LYS A 62 -9.34 -23.67 5.16
CA LYS A 62 -10.52 -24.55 5.27
C LYS A 62 -11.45 -24.27 4.09
N LEU A 63 -11.99 -25.31 3.47
CA LEU A 63 -12.90 -25.21 2.32
C LEU A 63 -14.34 -24.79 2.73
N THR A 64 -14.41 -23.80 3.60
CA THR A 64 -15.62 -23.10 4.01
C THR A 64 -15.41 -21.61 3.74
N THR A 65 -16.47 -20.88 3.44
CA THR A 65 -16.38 -19.45 3.23
C THR A 65 -16.04 -18.75 4.55
N HIS A 66 -14.81 -18.25 4.70
CA HIS A 66 -14.40 -17.44 5.84
C HIS A 66 -14.79 -16.01 5.61
N LYS A 67 -15.85 -15.56 6.26
CA LYS A 67 -16.31 -14.17 6.19
C LYS A 67 -15.32 -13.24 6.90
N LEU A 68 -14.74 -12.31 6.15
CA LEU A 68 -13.83 -11.27 6.66
C LEU A 68 -14.56 -9.95 6.91
N ASP A 69 -15.55 -9.63 6.05
CA ASP A 69 -16.38 -8.43 6.14
C ASP A 69 -17.70 -8.69 5.39
N LYS A 70 -18.57 -7.67 5.28
CA LYS A 70 -19.83 -7.79 4.52
C LYS A 70 -19.53 -8.16 3.06
N ASN A 71 -20.00 -9.33 2.60
CA ASN A 71 -19.76 -9.89 1.26
C ASN A 71 -18.28 -10.02 0.87
N ILE A 72 -17.36 -10.03 1.83
CA ILE A 72 -15.93 -10.30 1.62
C ILE A 72 -15.55 -11.57 2.34
N TYR A 73 -14.98 -12.51 1.61
CA TYR A 73 -14.56 -13.81 2.08
C TYR A 73 -13.07 -14.00 1.89
N GLY A 74 -12.43 -14.72 2.79
CA GLY A 74 -11.00 -15.00 2.73
C GLY A 74 -10.73 -16.45 2.33
N PHE A 75 -9.69 -16.65 1.53
CA PHE A 75 -9.15 -17.98 1.22
C PHE A 75 -7.63 -17.93 1.05
N ALA A 76 -6.92 -18.86 1.68
CA ALA A 76 -5.48 -19.02 1.56
C ALA A 76 -5.14 -20.48 1.19
N PRO A 77 -4.67 -20.77 -0.04
CA PRO A 77 -4.40 -22.14 -0.45
C PRO A 77 -3.15 -22.70 0.22
N HIS A 78 -3.18 -23.99 0.60
CA HIS A 78 -2.01 -24.70 1.09
C HIS A 78 -1.13 -25.15 -0.09
N ALA A 79 0.18 -24.96 0.01
CA ALA A 79 1.14 -25.39 -1.00
C ALA A 79 2.12 -26.43 -0.46
N ARG A 80 2.40 -27.46 -1.27
CA ARG A 80 3.42 -28.48 -0.97
C ARG A 80 4.86 -27.95 -1.13
N ARG A 81 5.05 -26.78 -1.72
CA ARG A 81 6.35 -26.15 -1.96
C ARG A 81 6.36 -24.73 -1.39
N LEU A 82 7.56 -24.25 -1.08
CA LEU A 82 7.75 -22.85 -0.64
C LEU A 82 7.31 -21.88 -1.73
N TYR A 83 6.59 -20.83 -1.30
CA TYR A 83 6.13 -19.75 -2.15
C TYR A 83 6.78 -18.44 -1.71
N GLY A 84 7.58 -17.83 -2.58
CA GLY A 84 8.28 -16.59 -2.25
C GLY A 84 9.61 -16.43 -2.96
N ASN A 85 10.55 -15.70 -2.35
CA ASN A 85 11.89 -15.49 -2.89
C ASN A 85 12.83 -16.65 -2.51
N HIS A 86 12.68 -17.78 -3.20
CA HIS A 86 13.49 -18.99 -3.02
C HIS A 86 14.06 -19.46 -4.36
N LEU A 87 15.11 -20.27 -4.32
CA LEU A 87 15.75 -20.86 -5.51
C LEU A 87 14.72 -21.53 -6.45
N PHE A 88 13.74 -22.24 -5.88
CA PHE A 88 12.66 -22.88 -6.63
C PHE A 88 11.82 -21.86 -7.44
N CYS A 89 11.50 -20.69 -6.89
CA CYS A 89 10.72 -19.64 -7.55
C CYS A 89 11.55 -18.73 -8.47
N LYS A 90 12.87 -18.92 -8.57
CA LYS A 90 13.71 -18.24 -9.60
C LYS A 90 13.32 -18.68 -11.00
N ASN A 91 12.79 -19.89 -11.18
CA ASN A 91 12.26 -20.32 -12.46
C ASN A 91 10.85 -19.76 -12.66
N ALA A 92 10.69 -18.88 -13.66
CA ALA A 92 9.41 -18.25 -13.99
C ALA A 92 8.30 -19.27 -14.30
N ASN A 93 8.62 -20.38 -14.98
CA ASN A 93 7.63 -21.40 -15.33
C ASN A 93 7.02 -22.07 -14.10
N ILE A 94 7.79 -22.21 -13.02
CA ILE A 94 7.28 -22.73 -11.75
C ILE A 94 6.25 -21.79 -11.15
N VAL A 95 6.56 -20.49 -11.11
CA VAL A 95 5.66 -19.49 -10.52
C VAL A 95 4.41 -19.29 -11.40
N LEU A 96 4.57 -19.28 -12.72
CA LEU A 96 3.47 -19.17 -13.68
C LEU A 96 2.48 -20.34 -13.60
N ASN A 97 2.93 -21.52 -13.16
CA ASN A 97 2.15 -22.76 -13.04
C ASN A 97 2.11 -23.25 -11.59
N PHE A 98 2.12 -22.34 -10.62
CA PHE A 98 2.24 -22.70 -9.21
C PHE A 98 1.01 -23.46 -8.68
N GLU A 99 -0.13 -23.37 -9.36
CA GLU A 99 -1.34 -24.18 -9.06
C GLU A 99 -1.07 -25.68 -8.96
N LYS A 100 -0.06 -26.20 -9.67
CA LYS A 100 0.35 -27.61 -9.65
C LYS A 100 0.89 -28.06 -8.28
N TYR A 101 1.33 -27.12 -7.46
CA TYR A 101 1.88 -27.37 -6.11
C TYR A 101 0.87 -27.11 -4.99
N ILE A 102 -0.36 -26.71 -5.34
CA ILE A 102 -1.45 -26.42 -4.38
C ILE A 102 -2.20 -27.71 -4.06
N THR A 103 -2.52 -27.90 -2.78
CA THR A 103 -3.29 -29.07 -2.31
C THR A 103 -4.26 -28.62 -1.22
N PRO A 104 -5.53 -29.08 -1.25
CA PRO A 104 -6.18 -29.82 -2.34
C PRO A 104 -6.17 -29.04 -3.66
N ASN A 105 -6.57 -29.73 -4.76
CA ASN A 105 -6.60 -29.11 -6.10
C ASN A 105 -7.37 -27.80 -6.07
N ILE A 106 -6.71 -26.72 -6.48
CA ILE A 106 -7.21 -25.35 -6.33
C ILE A 106 -8.50 -25.11 -7.14
N LYS A 107 -8.66 -25.69 -8.33
CA LYS A 107 -9.88 -25.54 -9.13
C LYS A 107 -11.09 -26.16 -8.41
N LYS A 108 -10.91 -27.35 -7.82
CA LYS A 108 -11.94 -27.98 -6.99
C LYS A 108 -12.23 -27.19 -5.72
N SER A 109 -11.21 -26.60 -5.11
CA SER A 109 -11.37 -25.74 -3.93
C SER A 109 -12.18 -24.49 -4.25
N LEU A 110 -11.88 -23.80 -5.36
CA LEU A 110 -12.63 -22.62 -5.80
C LEU A 110 -14.08 -22.96 -6.13
N SER A 111 -14.34 -24.10 -6.79
CA SER A 111 -15.70 -24.56 -7.07
C SER A 111 -16.47 -24.82 -5.79
N LYS A 112 -15.85 -25.49 -4.80
CA LYS A 112 -16.49 -25.79 -3.51
C LYS A 112 -16.89 -24.53 -2.73
N ILE A 113 -16.09 -23.46 -2.80
CA ILE A 113 -16.42 -22.17 -2.17
C ILE A 113 -17.20 -21.21 -3.09
N GLY A 114 -17.53 -21.66 -4.32
CA GLY A 114 -18.37 -20.93 -5.27
C GLY A 114 -17.68 -19.79 -6.01
N PHE A 115 -16.33 -19.83 -6.17
CA PHE A 115 -15.54 -18.80 -6.88
C PHE A 115 -14.71 -19.35 -8.04
N ASP A 116 -15.10 -20.50 -8.60
CA ASP A 116 -14.48 -21.02 -9.83
C ASP A 116 -14.82 -20.19 -11.08
N LYS A 117 -16.00 -19.51 -11.08
CA LYS A 117 -16.44 -18.59 -12.13
C LYS A 117 -16.71 -17.21 -11.53
N VAL A 118 -15.98 -16.20 -12.04
CA VAL A 118 -16.10 -14.83 -11.54
C VAL A 118 -16.22 -13.81 -12.69
N ASP A 119 -16.79 -12.66 -12.40
CA ASP A 119 -16.86 -11.57 -13.37
C ASP A 119 -15.50 -10.89 -13.53
N ILE A 120 -14.76 -10.74 -12.42
CA ILE A 120 -13.47 -10.07 -12.40
C ILE A 120 -12.44 -10.91 -11.65
N LEU A 121 -11.27 -11.08 -12.27
CA LEU A 121 -10.04 -11.53 -11.61
C LEU A 121 -9.10 -10.33 -11.47
N TRP A 122 -8.91 -9.86 -10.24
CA TRP A 122 -8.02 -8.73 -9.92
C TRP A 122 -6.71 -9.24 -9.34
N ILE A 123 -5.59 -9.01 -10.04
CA ILE A 123 -4.25 -9.43 -9.61
C ILE A 123 -3.37 -8.21 -9.41
N SER A 124 -2.87 -8.01 -8.20
CA SER A 124 -1.88 -6.97 -7.88
C SER A 124 -0.49 -7.53 -7.57
N ASN A 125 -0.37 -8.81 -7.28
CA ASN A 125 0.90 -9.49 -7.08
C ASN A 125 1.22 -10.41 -8.26
N PRO A 126 2.23 -10.10 -9.10
CA PRO A 126 2.56 -10.92 -10.26
C PRO A 126 2.81 -12.40 -9.94
N LYS A 127 3.35 -12.73 -8.77
CA LYS A 127 3.53 -14.13 -8.36
C LYS A 127 2.22 -14.92 -8.33
N GLN A 128 1.07 -14.27 -8.17
CA GLN A 128 -0.25 -14.91 -8.19
C GLN A 128 -0.85 -15.04 -9.60
N TYR A 129 -0.06 -14.82 -10.65
CA TYR A 129 -0.45 -15.05 -12.05
C TYR A 129 -1.14 -16.41 -12.27
N TRP A 130 -0.67 -17.46 -11.60
CA TRP A 130 -1.18 -18.84 -11.71
C TRP A 130 -2.69 -18.96 -11.43
N ILE A 131 -3.30 -18.02 -10.69
CA ILE A 131 -4.76 -18.01 -10.44
C ILE A 131 -5.51 -17.87 -11.76
N SER A 132 -4.94 -17.15 -12.72
CA SER A 132 -5.53 -16.98 -14.06
C SER A 132 -5.51 -18.26 -14.92
N ASN A 133 -4.89 -19.35 -14.44
CA ASN A 133 -4.92 -20.66 -15.09
C ASN A 133 -6.06 -21.55 -14.56
N VAL A 134 -6.69 -21.18 -13.42
CA VAL A 134 -7.62 -22.05 -12.70
C VAL A 134 -8.99 -21.44 -12.49
N ALA A 135 -9.12 -20.13 -12.35
CA ALA A 135 -10.40 -19.44 -12.27
C ALA A 135 -10.91 -19.13 -13.69
N GLU A 136 -12.21 -19.31 -13.92
CA GLU A 136 -12.89 -18.78 -15.09
C GLU A 136 -13.31 -17.35 -14.81
N TYR A 137 -12.96 -16.38 -15.68
CA TYR A 137 -13.25 -14.96 -15.47
C TYR A 137 -13.67 -14.27 -16.77
N LYS A 138 -14.54 -13.25 -16.67
CA LYS A 138 -14.93 -12.43 -17.82
C LYS A 138 -13.89 -11.36 -18.15
N LYS A 139 -13.32 -10.70 -17.12
CA LYS A 139 -12.27 -9.70 -17.27
C LYS A 139 -11.15 -9.94 -16.24
N MET A 140 -9.92 -9.82 -16.70
CA MET A 140 -8.74 -9.82 -15.84
C MET A 140 -8.19 -8.40 -15.72
N ILE A 141 -8.00 -7.96 -14.48
CA ILE A 141 -7.51 -6.63 -14.15
C ILE A 141 -6.20 -6.77 -13.39
N THR A 142 -5.20 -6.00 -13.78
CA THR A 142 -3.96 -5.87 -13.02
C THR A 142 -3.83 -4.45 -12.49
N ARG A 143 -3.52 -4.32 -11.21
CA ARG A 143 -3.07 -3.06 -10.61
C ARG A 143 -1.63 -3.22 -10.17
N LEU A 144 -0.76 -2.35 -10.65
CA LEU A 144 0.64 -2.27 -10.26
C LEU A 144 0.75 -1.33 -9.05
N PRO A 145 0.89 -1.84 -7.81
CA PRO A 145 0.96 -1.01 -6.61
C PRO A 145 2.39 -0.54 -6.32
N ASP A 146 3.39 -1.12 -6.99
CA ASP A 146 4.82 -0.85 -6.81
C ASP A 146 5.63 -1.33 -8.01
N ASP A 147 6.90 -0.90 -8.09
CA ASP A 147 7.87 -1.46 -9.01
C ASP A 147 8.53 -2.71 -8.40
N TYR A 148 8.02 -3.88 -8.75
CA TYR A 148 8.49 -5.16 -8.19
C TYR A 148 9.95 -5.49 -8.55
N SER A 149 10.53 -4.85 -9.55
CA SER A 149 11.94 -5.02 -9.90
C SER A 149 12.87 -4.32 -8.91
N GLU A 150 12.39 -3.23 -8.31
CA GLU A 150 13.15 -2.41 -7.37
C GLU A 150 12.93 -2.81 -5.91
N ILE A 151 11.81 -3.48 -5.61
CA ILE A 151 11.52 -3.95 -4.25
C ILE A 151 12.30 -5.23 -3.98
N GLY A 152 13.12 -5.23 -2.94
CA GLY A 152 13.80 -6.45 -2.47
C GLY A 152 12.82 -7.56 -2.06
N GLY A 153 13.28 -8.82 -2.12
CA GLY A 153 12.49 -9.98 -1.70
C GLY A 153 11.64 -10.63 -2.80
N PHE A 154 11.73 -10.15 -4.04
CA PHE A 154 11.15 -10.83 -5.20
C PHE A 154 12.21 -11.65 -5.96
N PRO A 155 11.83 -12.83 -6.54
CA PRO A 155 12.76 -13.61 -7.36
C PRO A 155 13.07 -12.89 -8.68
N THR A 156 14.23 -13.16 -9.27
CA THR A 156 14.63 -12.59 -10.57
C THR A 156 13.66 -12.88 -11.71
N SER A 157 12.86 -13.93 -11.57
CA SER A 157 11.78 -14.28 -12.51
C SER A 157 10.62 -13.28 -12.51
N ILE A 158 10.56 -12.34 -11.55
CA ILE A 158 9.40 -11.43 -11.39
C ILE A 158 9.13 -10.62 -12.65
N ASN A 159 10.16 -10.13 -13.33
CA ASN A 159 10.02 -9.34 -14.56
C ASN A 159 9.37 -10.12 -15.70
N ILE A 160 9.71 -11.42 -15.84
CA ILE A 160 9.11 -12.31 -16.85
C ILE A 160 7.63 -12.54 -16.53
N ILE A 161 7.32 -12.75 -15.27
CA ILE A 161 5.96 -13.03 -14.80
C ILE A 161 5.11 -11.77 -14.95
N GLU A 162 5.61 -10.61 -14.53
CA GLU A 162 4.94 -9.32 -14.66
C GLU A 162 4.64 -9.01 -16.15
N LYS A 163 5.62 -9.21 -17.04
CA LYS A 163 5.42 -9.02 -18.48
C LYS A 163 4.28 -9.88 -19.04
N LYS A 164 4.19 -11.15 -18.61
CA LYS A 164 3.08 -12.03 -19.00
C LYS A 164 1.75 -11.57 -18.39
N LEU A 165 1.75 -11.13 -17.14
CA LEU A 165 0.57 -10.62 -16.45
C LEU A 165 0.01 -9.39 -17.17
N LEU A 166 0.86 -8.41 -17.47
CA LEU A 166 0.47 -7.17 -18.16
C LEU A 166 -0.11 -7.44 -19.54
N ARG A 167 0.49 -8.37 -20.31
CA ARG A 167 -0.01 -8.74 -21.64
C ARG A 167 -1.32 -9.50 -21.63
N LYS A 168 -1.57 -10.30 -20.58
CA LYS A 168 -2.79 -11.12 -20.46
C LYS A 168 -3.98 -10.31 -19.94
N SER A 169 -3.75 -9.24 -19.19
CA SER A 169 -4.80 -8.46 -18.53
C SER A 169 -5.66 -7.67 -19.53
N ASN A 170 -6.96 -7.65 -19.33
CA ASN A 170 -7.86 -6.80 -20.10
C ASN A 170 -7.65 -5.31 -19.81
N VAL A 171 -7.39 -4.98 -18.52
CA VAL A 171 -7.12 -3.62 -18.06
C VAL A 171 -5.92 -3.64 -17.13
N VAL A 172 -5.04 -2.65 -17.27
CA VAL A 172 -3.90 -2.45 -16.35
C VAL A 172 -3.97 -1.04 -15.77
N PHE A 173 -3.85 -0.96 -14.45
CA PHE A 173 -3.72 0.27 -13.69
C PHE A 173 -2.33 0.41 -13.11
N GLY A 174 -1.72 1.59 -13.22
CA GLY A 174 -0.45 1.95 -12.59
C GLY A 174 -0.63 3.10 -11.60
N ILE A 175 -0.02 2.99 -10.41
CA ILE A 175 -0.22 3.98 -9.33
C ILE A 175 0.56 5.27 -9.53
N SER A 176 1.61 5.27 -10.37
CA SER A 176 2.44 6.45 -10.63
C SER A 176 2.79 6.56 -12.10
N LYS A 177 3.04 7.80 -12.54
CA LYS A 177 3.43 8.08 -13.93
C LYS A 177 4.77 7.44 -14.28
N ASN A 178 5.75 7.52 -13.37
CA ASN A 178 7.06 6.92 -13.58
C ASN A 178 6.97 5.39 -13.74
N LEU A 179 6.14 4.72 -12.94
CA LEU A 179 5.91 3.27 -13.08
C LEU A 179 5.27 2.93 -14.43
N ILE A 180 4.30 3.72 -14.87
CA ILE A 180 3.66 3.55 -16.19
C ILE A 180 4.69 3.71 -17.30
N ASP A 181 5.51 4.76 -17.25
CA ASP A 181 6.53 5.02 -18.27
C ASP A 181 7.57 3.90 -18.36
N LYS A 182 7.98 3.32 -17.24
CA LYS A 182 8.87 2.15 -17.19
C LYS A 182 8.25 0.89 -17.86
N LYS A 183 6.93 0.78 -17.94
CA LYS A 183 6.24 -0.40 -18.48
C LYS A 183 5.66 -0.18 -19.89
N LYS A 184 5.79 1.00 -20.48
CA LYS A 184 5.25 1.34 -21.82
C LYS A 184 5.72 0.41 -22.94
N ASN A 185 6.95 -0.09 -22.88
CA ASN A 185 7.49 -1.06 -23.83
C ASN A 185 6.84 -2.45 -23.74
N ILE A 186 6.09 -2.73 -22.68
CA ILE A 186 5.36 -3.98 -22.49
C ILE A 186 3.89 -3.78 -22.85
N ARG A 187 3.33 -2.62 -22.47
CA ARG A 187 1.93 -2.25 -22.65
C ARG A 187 1.73 -0.73 -22.62
N GLU A 188 1.16 -0.15 -23.66
CA GLU A 188 1.00 1.30 -23.82
C GLU A 188 -0.24 1.87 -23.12
N ASP A 189 -1.33 1.10 -23.05
CA ASP A 189 -2.65 1.51 -22.53
C ASP A 189 -2.81 1.35 -21.01
N ILE A 190 -1.71 1.51 -20.24
CA ILE A 190 -1.77 1.48 -18.78
C ILE A 190 -2.45 2.75 -18.26
N VAL A 191 -3.53 2.57 -17.51
CA VAL A 191 -4.31 3.68 -16.96
C VAL A 191 -3.71 4.17 -15.64
N TYR A 192 -3.51 5.47 -15.52
CA TYR A 192 -3.06 6.09 -14.29
C TYR A 192 -4.15 6.04 -13.21
N LEU A 193 -3.85 5.36 -12.11
CA LEU A 193 -4.75 5.18 -10.96
C LEU A 193 -3.96 5.34 -9.65
N PRO A 194 -3.63 6.60 -9.25
CA PRO A 194 -2.90 6.85 -8.00
C PRO A 194 -3.69 6.43 -6.78
N ASN A 195 -3.02 6.35 -5.64
CA ASN A 195 -3.67 6.12 -4.36
C ASN A 195 -4.68 7.22 -4.01
N GLY A 196 -5.43 7.06 -2.95
CA GLY A 196 -6.50 7.97 -2.54
C GLY A 196 -6.58 8.15 -1.03
N ALA A 197 -7.45 9.07 -0.60
CA ALA A 197 -7.75 9.35 0.80
C ALA A 197 -8.87 8.44 1.33
N GLU A 198 -8.76 7.98 2.56
CA GLU A 198 -9.86 7.37 3.33
C GLU A 198 -10.43 8.40 4.30
N LEU A 199 -11.36 9.24 3.83
CA LEU A 199 -11.86 10.35 4.63
C LEU A 199 -12.56 9.90 5.93
N ASN A 200 -13.32 8.80 5.88
CA ASN A 200 -14.13 8.33 7.02
C ASN A 200 -13.28 7.93 8.25
N ASN A 201 -12.02 7.54 8.06
CA ASN A 201 -11.12 7.26 9.17
C ASN A 201 -10.43 8.52 9.69
N PHE A 202 -10.14 9.48 8.80
CA PHE A 202 -9.29 10.63 9.12
C PHE A 202 -10.06 11.89 9.49
N ILE A 203 -11.27 12.10 8.96
CA ILE A 203 -12.13 13.23 9.36
C ILE A 203 -13.09 12.76 10.43
N ARG A 204 -12.96 13.34 11.63
CA ARG A 204 -13.73 13.01 12.83
C ARG A 204 -14.25 14.27 13.49
N ASP A 205 -15.32 14.13 14.27
CA ASP A 205 -15.86 15.22 15.09
C ASP A 205 -14.96 15.52 16.29
N GLU A 206 -14.30 14.47 16.83
CA GLU A 206 -13.41 14.58 17.99
C GLU A 206 -12.10 13.82 17.75
N TYR A 207 -11.01 14.39 18.28
CA TYR A 207 -9.68 13.80 18.29
C TYR A 207 -9.11 13.82 19.70
N ASN A 208 -8.37 12.78 20.06
CA ASN A 208 -7.74 12.65 21.37
C ASN A 208 -6.26 13.00 21.27
N GLN A 209 -5.79 13.94 22.10
CA GLN A 209 -4.37 14.27 22.11
C GLN A 209 -3.54 13.06 22.54
N PRO A 210 -2.55 12.64 21.73
CA PRO A 210 -1.65 11.57 22.11
C PRO A 210 -0.88 11.90 23.39
N LYS A 211 -0.83 10.95 24.32
CA LYS A 211 -0.12 11.11 25.60
C LYS A 211 1.39 11.31 25.49
N GLU A 212 1.96 11.00 24.35
CA GLU A 212 3.35 11.26 24.03
C GLU A 212 3.62 12.74 23.71
N PHE A 213 2.59 13.51 23.38
CA PHE A 213 2.69 14.96 23.10
C PHE A 213 2.66 15.76 24.40
N LYS A 214 3.79 15.71 25.17
CA LYS A 214 3.89 16.20 26.55
C LYS A 214 4.18 17.71 26.69
N ASN A 215 4.61 18.36 25.63
CA ASN A 215 5.02 19.77 25.63
C ASN A 215 4.22 20.58 24.59
N ASN A 216 4.43 21.90 24.57
CA ASN A 216 3.78 22.82 23.62
C ASN A 216 4.64 23.14 22.39
N ASN A 217 5.73 22.39 22.15
CA ASN A 217 6.56 22.56 20.97
C ASN A 217 5.74 22.30 19.70
N LYS A 218 6.20 22.91 18.61
CA LYS A 218 5.70 22.56 17.28
C LYS A 218 6.08 21.14 16.91
N ARG A 219 5.21 20.44 16.19
CA ARG A 219 5.34 18.98 15.94
C ARG A 219 5.35 18.69 14.46
N CYS A 220 6.40 18.03 14.04
CA CYS A 220 6.48 17.38 12.74
C CYS A 220 6.23 15.88 12.92
N VAL A 221 5.42 15.28 12.04
CA VAL A 221 5.08 13.86 12.13
C VAL A 221 5.36 13.12 10.84
N TYR A 222 5.98 11.94 10.96
CA TYR A 222 6.03 10.94 9.90
C TYR A 222 5.27 9.69 10.35
N VAL A 223 4.38 9.18 9.49
CA VAL A 223 3.68 7.92 9.72
C VAL A 223 3.92 6.96 8.59
N GLY A 224 4.44 5.78 8.92
CA GLY A 224 4.69 4.70 7.96
C GLY A 224 5.91 3.87 8.32
N ALA A 225 6.13 2.75 7.63
CA ALA A 225 7.32 1.94 7.84
C ALA A 225 8.60 2.76 7.55
N ILE A 226 9.59 2.62 8.43
CA ILE A 226 10.90 3.25 8.32
C ILE A 226 11.83 2.23 7.66
N GLY A 227 11.82 2.21 6.33
CA GLY A 227 12.64 1.32 5.51
C GLY A 227 13.77 2.06 4.77
N HIS A 228 14.34 1.42 3.77
CA HIS A 228 15.45 1.98 2.97
C HIS A 228 15.06 3.24 2.19
N TRP A 229 13.78 3.47 1.96
CA TRP A 229 13.27 4.69 1.32
C TRP A 229 13.24 5.91 2.23
N PHE A 230 13.37 5.75 3.55
CA PHE A 230 13.30 6.84 4.52
C PHE A 230 14.67 7.50 4.67
N ASP A 231 14.76 8.80 4.43
CA ASP A 231 16.00 9.58 4.59
C ASP A 231 16.23 9.96 6.05
N VAL A 232 17.01 9.13 6.74
CA VAL A 232 17.38 9.34 8.15
C VAL A 232 18.27 10.57 8.33
N ASN A 233 19.17 10.82 7.36
CA ASN A 233 20.08 11.95 7.40
C ASN A 233 19.35 13.29 7.27
N LEU A 234 18.32 13.34 6.41
CA LEU A 234 17.45 14.52 6.29
C LEU A 234 16.75 14.83 7.61
N ILE A 235 16.18 13.82 8.28
CA ILE A 235 15.52 14.01 9.58
C ILE A 235 16.52 14.47 10.63
N LYS A 236 17.72 13.86 10.70
CA LYS A 236 18.79 14.30 11.59
C LYS A 236 19.18 15.74 11.36
N TYR A 237 19.40 16.12 10.09
CA TYR A 237 19.72 17.48 9.69
C TYR A 237 18.65 18.50 10.14
N CYS A 238 17.36 18.19 9.88
CA CYS A 238 16.26 19.06 10.30
C CYS A 238 16.16 19.17 11.82
N ALA A 239 16.30 18.09 12.55
CA ALA A 239 16.26 18.10 14.01
C ALA A 239 17.40 18.89 14.63
N ASP A 240 18.59 18.85 14.02
CA ASP A 240 19.74 19.63 14.46
C ASP A 240 19.57 21.13 14.21
N LYS A 241 18.95 21.52 13.12
CA LYS A 241 18.67 22.93 12.80
C LYS A 241 17.46 23.47 13.58
N LEU A 242 16.41 22.70 13.74
CA LEU A 242 15.11 23.12 14.27
C LEU A 242 14.91 22.61 15.71
N LYS A 243 15.78 23.03 16.66
CA LYS A 243 15.83 22.52 18.03
C LYS A 243 14.52 22.69 18.83
N ASN A 244 13.69 23.66 18.48
CA ASN A 244 12.40 23.94 19.16
C ASN A 244 11.20 23.24 18.50
N ILE A 245 11.47 22.32 17.56
CA ILE A 245 10.44 21.53 16.87
C ILE A 245 10.68 20.06 17.19
N ASP A 246 9.63 19.36 17.61
CA ASP A 246 9.69 17.93 17.88
C ASP A 246 9.33 17.13 16.63
N PHE A 247 10.09 16.06 16.38
CA PHE A 247 9.94 15.16 15.25
C PHE A 247 9.42 13.79 15.72
N TYR A 248 8.18 13.47 15.45
CA TYR A 248 7.57 12.20 15.83
C TYR A 248 7.59 11.22 14.66
N ILE A 249 8.27 10.09 14.84
CA ILE A 249 8.43 9.04 13.82
C ILE A 249 7.62 7.82 14.24
N ILE A 250 6.55 7.53 13.51
CA ILE A 250 5.57 6.51 13.84
C ILE A 250 5.57 5.40 12.78
N GLY A 251 5.85 4.17 13.19
CA GLY A 251 5.79 3.00 12.31
C GLY A 251 6.82 1.93 12.64
N PRO A 252 6.75 0.76 11.99
CA PRO A 252 7.72 -0.30 12.19
C PRO A 252 9.08 0.09 11.64
N VAL A 253 10.12 -0.08 12.47
CA VAL A 253 11.51 0.24 12.13
C VAL A 253 12.16 -0.96 11.43
N LYS A 254 12.67 -0.76 10.23
CA LYS A 254 13.35 -1.75 9.38
C LYS A 254 14.70 -1.25 8.85
N LYS A 255 15.17 -0.11 9.34
CA LYS A 255 16.44 0.55 8.99
C LYS A 255 17.15 0.96 10.28
N ASP A 256 18.47 1.01 10.28
CA ASP A 256 19.24 1.54 11.41
C ASP A 256 18.91 3.02 11.61
N LEU A 257 18.62 3.40 12.84
CA LEU A 257 18.30 4.77 13.26
C LEU A 257 19.29 5.31 14.33
N SER A 258 20.38 4.60 14.60
CA SER A 258 21.37 4.96 15.65
C SER A 258 21.90 6.38 15.54
N ILE A 259 22.00 6.93 14.32
CA ILE A 259 22.39 8.34 14.10
C ILE A 259 21.44 9.35 14.76
N LEU A 260 20.21 8.93 15.09
CA LEU A 260 19.17 9.77 15.72
C LEU A 260 19.19 9.72 17.26
N ASP A 261 19.89 8.76 17.88
CA ASP A 261 19.81 8.46 19.32
C ASP A 261 20.16 9.67 20.22
N ASN A 262 21.04 10.56 19.77
CA ASN A 262 21.43 11.76 20.53
C ASN A 262 20.55 12.98 20.26
N SER A 263 19.49 12.84 19.50
CA SER A 263 18.61 13.97 19.16
C SER A 263 17.44 14.06 20.14
N LYS A 264 17.49 15.04 21.06
CA LYS A 264 16.50 15.23 22.14
C LYS A 264 15.08 15.54 21.64
N ASN A 265 14.95 16.07 20.43
CA ASN A 265 13.70 16.44 19.79
C ASN A 265 13.22 15.43 18.73
N ILE A 266 13.79 14.22 18.68
CA ILE A 266 13.28 13.13 17.85
C ILE A 266 12.67 12.05 18.75
N HIS A 267 11.42 11.67 18.43
CA HIS A 267 10.63 10.70 19.19
C HIS A 267 10.22 9.53 18.28
N ILE A 268 10.88 8.38 18.43
CA ILE A 268 10.58 7.16 17.68
C ILE A 268 9.53 6.37 18.47
N LEU A 269 8.28 6.39 17.99
CA LEU A 269 7.17 5.79 18.73
C LEU A 269 6.89 4.33 18.37
N GLY A 270 7.53 3.80 17.31
CA GLY A 270 7.22 2.46 16.81
C GLY A 270 5.82 2.34 16.20
N LYS A 271 5.36 1.10 16.01
CA LYS A 271 4.05 0.82 15.39
C LYS A 271 2.90 1.31 16.26
N ARG A 272 1.87 1.92 15.64
CA ARG A 272 0.59 2.29 16.23
C ARG A 272 -0.56 1.67 15.44
N ASN A 273 -1.74 1.55 16.06
CA ASN A 273 -2.93 1.11 15.33
C ASN A 273 -3.36 2.16 14.32
N TYR A 274 -3.79 1.72 13.15
CA TYR A 274 -4.22 2.63 12.07
C TYR A 274 -5.36 3.57 12.51
N LYS A 275 -6.26 3.08 13.37
CA LYS A 275 -7.34 3.88 13.92
C LYS A 275 -6.89 5.04 14.81
N ASP A 276 -5.69 4.96 15.40
CA ASP A 276 -5.17 6.00 16.30
C ASP A 276 -4.34 7.06 15.54
N ILE A 277 -3.96 6.77 14.30
CA ILE A 277 -3.13 7.67 13.48
C ILE A 277 -3.76 9.06 13.27
N PRO A 278 -5.07 9.20 13.02
CA PRO A 278 -5.70 10.52 12.88
C PRO A 278 -5.46 11.46 14.05
N ASP A 279 -5.37 10.95 15.28
CA ASP A 279 -5.12 11.72 16.48
C ASP A 279 -3.71 12.35 16.47
N TYR A 280 -2.70 11.55 16.12
CA TYR A 280 -1.32 12.05 15.95
C TYR A 280 -1.21 13.10 14.86
N LEU A 281 -1.91 12.92 13.74
CA LEU A 281 -1.88 13.87 12.63
C LEU A 281 -2.58 15.17 13.00
N TYR A 282 -3.75 15.12 13.63
CA TYR A 282 -4.55 16.29 13.99
C TYR A 282 -3.80 17.21 14.97
N TYR A 283 -3.11 16.63 15.96
CA TYR A 283 -2.33 17.38 16.95
C TYR A 283 -0.90 17.70 16.49
N SER A 284 -0.56 17.49 15.22
CA SER A 284 0.71 17.88 14.63
C SER A 284 0.57 19.17 13.81
N ASP A 285 1.68 19.87 13.56
CA ASP A 285 1.72 21.08 12.75
C ASP A 285 2.12 20.82 11.30
N VAL A 286 2.97 19.79 11.04
CA VAL A 286 3.47 19.44 9.70
C VAL A 286 3.61 17.92 9.53
N GLY A 287 3.06 17.40 8.46
CA GLY A 287 3.29 16.02 8.00
C GLY A 287 4.53 15.94 7.10
N LEU A 288 5.38 14.95 7.34
CA LEU A 288 6.64 14.79 6.60
C LEU A 288 6.60 13.58 5.66
N ILE A 289 7.13 13.75 4.44
CA ILE A 289 7.43 12.66 3.50
C ILE A 289 8.92 12.76 3.13
N PRO A 290 9.83 12.37 4.04
CA PRO A 290 11.27 12.49 3.89
C PRO A 290 11.83 11.25 3.18
N PHE A 291 11.47 11.07 1.90
CA PHE A 291 11.94 9.93 1.14
C PHE A 291 13.28 10.22 0.48
N GLU A 292 14.17 9.21 0.48
CA GLU A 292 15.31 9.19 -0.43
C GLU A 292 14.80 9.38 -1.86
N VAL A 293 15.45 10.21 -2.66
CA VAL A 293 15.08 10.41 -4.08
C VAL A 293 15.87 9.42 -4.93
N ASN A 294 15.22 8.36 -5.37
CA ASN A 294 15.81 7.29 -6.17
C ASN A 294 14.75 6.61 -7.05
N GLU A 295 15.14 5.62 -7.85
CA GLU A 295 14.24 4.93 -8.79
C GLU A 295 13.03 4.26 -8.12
N LEU A 296 13.21 3.72 -6.92
CA LEU A 296 12.12 3.12 -6.15
C LEU A 296 11.08 4.19 -5.77
N THR A 297 11.52 5.26 -5.11
CA THR A 297 10.62 6.29 -4.59
C THR A 297 9.99 7.13 -5.70
N ASP A 298 10.67 7.29 -6.83
CA ASP A 298 10.12 7.91 -8.03
C ASP A 298 8.88 7.18 -8.57
N SER A 299 8.75 5.89 -8.26
CA SER A 299 7.62 5.04 -8.69
C SER A 299 6.50 4.92 -7.66
N VAL A 300 6.63 5.56 -6.48
CA VAL A 300 5.66 5.47 -5.36
C VAL A 300 4.57 6.54 -5.49
N SER A 301 3.31 6.15 -5.24
CA SER A 301 2.21 7.07 -4.97
C SER A 301 1.97 7.14 -3.45
N PRO A 302 2.37 8.21 -2.75
CA PRO A 302 2.40 8.23 -1.29
C PRO A 302 1.00 8.38 -0.69
N ILE A 303 0.46 7.33 -0.08
CA ILE A 303 -0.85 7.35 0.60
C ILE A 303 -0.87 8.41 1.71
N LYS A 304 0.25 8.56 2.44
CA LYS A 304 0.37 9.52 3.55
C LYS A 304 0.12 10.97 3.14
N LEU A 305 0.38 11.33 1.88
CA LEU A 305 0.03 12.66 1.37
C LEU A 305 -1.47 12.93 1.51
N TYR A 306 -2.30 11.96 1.11
CA TYR A 306 -3.75 12.06 1.15
C TYR A 306 -4.28 11.97 2.59
N GLU A 307 -3.70 11.09 3.41
CA GLU A 307 -4.06 10.92 4.82
C GLU A 307 -3.76 12.17 5.64
N TYR A 308 -2.56 12.75 5.49
CA TYR A 308 -2.18 14.00 6.19
C TYR A 308 -3.08 15.16 5.80
N MET A 309 -3.35 15.32 4.51
CA MET A 309 -4.22 16.36 4.01
C MET A 309 -5.70 16.16 4.38
N SER A 310 -6.12 14.93 4.70
CA SER A 310 -7.49 14.66 5.16
C SER A 310 -7.80 15.33 6.50
N VAL A 311 -6.83 15.43 7.40
CA VAL A 311 -6.96 16.19 8.67
C VAL A 311 -6.57 17.66 8.52
N GLY A 312 -6.32 18.14 7.30
CA GLY A 312 -5.93 19.50 7.02
C GLY A 312 -4.46 19.83 7.26
N LEU A 313 -3.62 18.84 7.57
CA LEU A 313 -2.21 19.02 7.89
C LEU A 313 -1.41 19.46 6.66
N ASN A 314 -0.55 20.47 6.82
CA ASN A 314 0.42 20.84 5.81
C ASN A 314 1.46 19.74 5.63
N VAL A 315 1.91 19.52 4.39
CA VAL A 315 2.85 18.44 4.07
C VAL A 315 4.13 19.01 3.47
N VAL A 316 5.27 18.56 3.98
CA VAL A 316 6.58 18.82 3.37
C VAL A 316 7.15 17.48 2.87
N SER A 317 7.55 17.45 1.61
CA SER A 317 8.03 16.25 0.92
C SER A 317 9.34 16.51 0.19
N THR A 318 10.17 15.50 0.04
CA THR A 318 11.27 15.47 -0.93
C THR A 318 10.72 15.42 -2.36
N ASN A 319 11.53 15.83 -3.36
CA ASN A 319 11.11 16.02 -4.74
C ASN A 319 11.27 14.75 -5.59
N PHE A 320 10.67 13.61 -5.16
CA PHE A 320 10.58 12.43 -6.02
C PHE A 320 9.51 12.62 -7.12
N LYS A 321 9.66 11.91 -8.25
CA LYS A 321 8.96 12.25 -9.51
C LYS A 321 7.45 12.34 -9.40
N GLU A 322 6.80 11.41 -8.67
CA GLU A 322 5.33 11.38 -8.58
C GLU A 322 4.74 12.66 -7.94
N MET A 323 5.47 13.31 -7.03
CA MET A 323 5.00 14.53 -6.38
C MET A 323 4.70 15.67 -7.36
N LYS A 324 5.35 15.68 -8.53
CA LYS A 324 5.10 16.66 -9.60
C LYS A 324 3.76 16.42 -10.32
N TYR A 325 3.35 15.14 -10.43
CA TYR A 325 2.14 14.76 -11.17
C TYR A 325 0.88 14.79 -10.32
N VAL A 326 1.00 14.63 -9.01
CA VAL A 326 -0.14 14.64 -8.08
C VAL A 326 -0.76 16.04 -7.97
N ASN A 327 -0.02 17.10 -8.29
CA ASN A 327 -0.46 18.51 -8.21
C ASN A 327 -1.11 18.86 -6.86
N SER A 328 -0.44 18.47 -5.78
CA SER A 328 -0.89 18.69 -4.41
C SER A 328 -0.46 20.06 -3.88
N PRO A 329 -1.12 20.60 -2.82
CA PRO A 329 -0.66 21.80 -2.14
C PRO A 329 0.57 21.58 -1.23
N ALA A 330 1.24 20.43 -1.27
CA ALA A 330 2.42 20.13 -0.47
C ALA A 330 3.63 21.00 -0.86
N TYR A 331 4.48 21.28 0.11
CA TYR A 331 5.78 21.92 -0.10
C TYR A 331 6.78 20.85 -0.58
N ILE A 332 7.34 21.01 -1.78
CA ILE A 332 8.24 20.02 -2.41
C ILE A 332 9.67 20.54 -2.41
N ALA A 333 10.51 19.95 -1.57
CA ALA A 333 11.89 20.40 -1.32
C ALA A 333 12.92 19.67 -2.20
N LYS A 334 13.85 20.41 -2.80
CA LYS A 334 14.93 19.89 -3.64
C LYS A 334 16.21 19.53 -2.85
N GLY A 335 16.24 19.77 -1.56
CA GLY A 335 17.40 19.47 -0.71
C GLY A 335 17.09 19.75 0.75
N TYR A 336 18.02 19.42 1.63
CA TYR A 336 17.85 19.44 3.09
C TYR A 336 17.54 20.83 3.65
N GLU A 337 18.25 21.85 3.18
CA GLU A 337 18.00 23.21 3.62
C GLU A 337 16.62 23.72 3.25
N GLN A 338 16.21 23.48 1.99
CA GLN A 338 14.87 23.85 1.55
C GLN A 338 13.78 23.08 2.30
N PHE A 339 14.04 21.81 2.66
CA PHE A 339 13.11 21.02 3.44
C PHE A 339 12.88 21.64 4.83
N CYS A 340 13.97 22.04 5.53
CA CYS A 340 13.87 22.76 6.79
C CYS A 340 13.11 24.10 6.66
N ASN A 341 13.44 24.90 5.66
CA ASN A 341 12.77 26.18 5.41
C ASN A 341 11.27 25.98 5.15
N TYR A 342 10.90 24.93 4.44
CA TYR A 342 9.51 24.59 4.19
C TYR A 342 8.77 24.07 5.44
N ILE A 343 9.44 23.41 6.37
CA ILE A 343 8.85 23.07 7.68
C ILE A 343 8.44 24.36 8.40
N GLU A 344 9.34 25.36 8.51
CA GLU A 344 9.04 26.63 9.16
C GLU A 344 7.91 27.39 8.46
N GLN A 345 7.92 27.42 7.13
CA GLN A 345 6.85 28.05 6.34
C GLN A 345 5.50 27.32 6.54
N ALA A 346 5.49 25.99 6.55
CA ALA A 346 4.30 25.16 6.74
C ALA A 346 3.68 25.36 8.14
N ILE A 347 4.51 25.59 9.16
CA ILE A 347 4.06 25.91 10.53
C ILE A 347 3.39 27.29 10.58
N LYS A 348 3.98 28.29 9.90
CA LYS A 348 3.47 29.68 9.88
C LYS A 348 2.19 29.82 9.06
N ASN A 349 2.10 29.10 7.93
CA ASN A 349 1.04 29.27 6.92
C ASN A 349 0.11 28.06 6.91
N LYS A 350 -0.87 28.02 7.82
CA LYS A 350 -1.86 26.92 7.85
C LYS A 350 -2.80 26.99 6.65
N ASN A 351 -2.88 25.92 5.85
CA ASN A 351 -3.71 25.80 4.66
C ASN A 351 -4.77 24.70 4.80
N THR A 352 -5.38 24.58 5.97
CA THR A 352 -6.27 23.47 6.37
C THR A 352 -7.38 23.22 5.34
N GLU A 353 -8.15 24.22 4.94
CA GLU A 353 -9.25 24.07 3.98
C GLU A 353 -8.77 23.60 2.60
N ARG A 354 -7.67 24.14 2.11
CA ARG A 354 -7.07 23.75 0.84
C ARG A 354 -6.61 22.30 0.84
N ASN A 355 -6.00 21.85 1.96
CA ASN A 355 -5.53 20.49 2.13
C ASN A 355 -6.70 19.50 2.19
N ILE A 356 -7.73 19.80 2.98
CA ILE A 356 -8.96 18.96 3.06
C ILE A 356 -9.66 18.93 1.69
N SER A 357 -9.75 20.06 0.99
CA SER A 357 -10.35 20.11 -0.35
C SER A 357 -9.59 19.22 -1.34
N PHE A 358 -8.24 19.22 -1.29
CA PHE A 358 -7.42 18.32 -2.10
C PHE A 358 -7.71 16.85 -1.76
N ALA A 359 -7.73 16.47 -0.48
CA ALA A 359 -8.04 15.11 -0.06
C ALA A 359 -9.43 14.66 -0.52
N LYS A 360 -10.47 15.50 -0.36
CA LYS A 360 -11.85 15.25 -0.82
C LYS A 360 -11.97 15.04 -2.34
N LYS A 361 -11.10 15.66 -3.14
CA LYS A 361 -11.03 15.44 -4.60
C LYS A 361 -10.32 14.15 -5.00
N ASN A 362 -9.58 13.54 -4.08
CA ASN A 362 -8.68 12.40 -4.32
C ASN A 362 -9.01 11.20 -3.42
N THR A 363 -10.26 10.81 -3.27
CA THR A 363 -10.68 9.69 -2.42
C THR A 363 -10.63 8.34 -3.14
N TRP A 364 -10.66 7.26 -2.39
CA TRP A 364 -10.77 5.90 -2.93
C TRP A 364 -12.06 5.71 -3.74
N GLU A 365 -13.16 6.34 -3.37
CA GLU A 365 -14.43 6.31 -4.10
C GLU A 365 -14.29 6.97 -5.48
N LYS A 366 -13.55 8.09 -5.57
CA LYS A 366 -13.24 8.73 -6.86
C LYS A 366 -12.41 7.81 -7.76
N ARG A 367 -11.44 7.10 -7.20
CA ARG A 367 -10.64 6.10 -7.92
C ARG A 367 -11.50 4.92 -8.35
N TYR A 368 -12.37 4.42 -7.47
CA TYR A 368 -13.30 3.33 -7.78
C TYR A 368 -14.27 3.72 -8.91
N ASN A 369 -14.79 4.93 -8.91
CA ASN A 369 -15.66 5.42 -9.99
C ASN A 369 -14.95 5.45 -11.35
N LEU A 370 -13.65 5.79 -11.37
CA LEU A 370 -12.83 5.68 -12.58
C LEU A 370 -12.67 4.23 -13.03
N ILE A 371 -12.38 3.32 -12.09
CA ILE A 371 -12.31 1.88 -12.38
C ILE A 371 -13.60 1.40 -13.03
N ASN A 372 -14.76 1.68 -12.43
CA ASN A 372 -16.06 1.25 -12.94
C ASN A 372 -16.33 1.76 -14.36
N LYS A 373 -16.01 3.03 -14.65
CA LYS A 373 -16.18 3.57 -16.01
C LYS A 373 -15.35 2.82 -17.06
N ILE A 374 -14.19 2.30 -16.67
CA ILE A 374 -13.30 1.58 -17.60
C ILE A 374 -13.70 0.12 -17.75
N ILE A 375 -14.07 -0.54 -16.65
CA ILE A 375 -14.42 -1.97 -16.71
C ILE A 375 -15.82 -2.25 -17.25
N LEU A 376 -16.73 -1.26 -17.26
CA LEU A 376 -18.07 -1.40 -17.82
C LEU A 376 -18.13 -1.09 -19.32
N ARG A 377 -17.05 -0.56 -19.88
CA ARG A 377 -16.82 -0.45 -21.32
C ARG A 377 -16.32 -1.78 -21.88
#